data_841929fdd4d0413ef9bd66673dcdeb2b
#
_entry.id   841929fdd4d0413ef9bd66673dcdeb2b
#
_cell.length_a   1.000
_cell.length_b   1.000
_cell.length_c   1.000
_cell.angle_alpha   90.00
_cell.angle_beta   90.00
_cell.angle_gamma   90.00
#
_symmetry.space_group_name_H-M   'P 1'
#
loop_
_entity.id
_entity.type
_entity.pdbx_description
1 polymer ?
#
loop_
_entity_poly.entity_id
_entity_poly.type
_entity_poly.pdbx_seq_one_letter_code
_entity_poly.pdbx_strand_id
1 'polypeptide(L)'
;MMHRFIELSFIQAAKEIGIDIPNINFERPKIADHGHLSTNIAMTLAKLLKRKPQDIAQDIIAHLKVDSTIIDNVEIAGAGFINIYLNPHAFHLAMMQMIIMGSHYGRSNIGSGKTANVEYVSANPTGKLHLGHGRNAAIGDTVSNLLEWTGYTVTREYYFNNAGNQMNMLATSIFARYQHLTGNTEYPFPEDGYHGDYIIEIAEKAFTQFGNTLSDENAETLSTLRKMGEEWCFASIMNTLKKMHIHQDTFFNEDSLYTDGSIDSLLDELKKKNLSYEKEGATWMKFSEIDDSLTDRVIVKSTGEPTYRLPDIAYHRTKFERNYDLIVDIFGADHIATIPDVKAGIRALGYDISKLKVLIYQFVTLWDNGEQVKMSKRSGKSYTLDELIDEVGADVVRFFFLMRGAQTQLEFDLLIAREQNDKNPVYYLQYVHARICSLLKQIEEQQLQIQDTFDASLLIHSSELNLISILTRFEEVTIRAAHNLEPQMISEYLREVASAFHSFYHDCRILGMESSLMNARIHLAILTKTVMSNGLTILGISSPTSM
;
A
#
# COMPACT_ATOMS: atom_id res chain seq x y z
N MET A 1 -7.12 -18.45 -13.58
CA MET A 1 -7.24 -19.35 -14.77
C MET A 1 -8.69 -19.78 -15.03
N MET A 2 -9.42 -20.36 -14.07
CA MET A 2 -10.84 -20.75 -14.21
C MET A 2 -11.74 -19.57 -14.59
N HIS A 3 -11.66 -18.45 -13.89
CA HIS A 3 -12.39 -17.21 -14.22
C HIS A 3 -12.12 -16.75 -15.66
N ARG A 4 -10.86 -16.82 -16.11
CA ARG A 4 -10.49 -16.42 -17.47
C ARG A 4 -11.10 -17.33 -18.54
N PHE A 5 -11.19 -18.63 -18.28
CA PHE A 5 -11.86 -19.56 -19.17
C PHE A 5 -13.35 -19.22 -19.29
N ILE A 6 -14.03 -18.99 -18.16
CA ILE A 6 -15.45 -18.61 -18.14
C ILE A 6 -15.65 -17.27 -18.87
N GLU A 7 -14.81 -16.28 -18.60
CA GLU A 7 -14.85 -14.98 -19.27
C GLU A 7 -14.75 -15.13 -20.80
N LEU A 8 -13.78 -15.89 -21.28
CA LEU A 8 -13.60 -16.11 -22.72
C LEU A 8 -14.79 -16.82 -23.35
N SER A 9 -15.43 -17.77 -22.66
CA SER A 9 -16.63 -18.44 -23.12
C SER A 9 -17.82 -17.48 -23.28
N PHE A 10 -17.98 -16.57 -22.32
CA PHE A 10 -19.03 -15.54 -22.39
C PHE A 10 -18.74 -14.46 -23.44
N ILE A 11 -17.47 -14.03 -23.60
CA ILE A 11 -17.06 -13.13 -24.68
C ILE A 11 -17.35 -13.74 -26.04
N GLN A 12 -17.04 -15.03 -26.21
CA GLN A 12 -17.31 -15.75 -27.47
C GLN A 12 -18.83 -15.85 -27.74
N ALA A 13 -19.64 -16.16 -26.73
CA ALA A 13 -21.09 -16.19 -26.85
C ALA A 13 -21.67 -14.83 -27.25
N ALA A 14 -21.17 -13.74 -26.63
CA ALA A 14 -21.55 -12.36 -26.98
C ALA A 14 -21.18 -12.04 -28.45
N LYS A 15 -20.01 -12.47 -28.91
CA LYS A 15 -19.54 -12.26 -30.28
C LYS A 15 -20.41 -13.01 -31.31
N GLU A 16 -20.87 -14.20 -30.97
CA GLU A 16 -21.77 -15.01 -31.86
C GLU A 16 -23.13 -14.32 -32.06
N ILE A 17 -23.57 -13.47 -31.13
CA ILE A 17 -24.79 -12.65 -31.28
C ILE A 17 -24.50 -11.23 -31.78
N GLY A 18 -23.27 -10.96 -32.27
CA GLY A 18 -22.88 -9.70 -32.88
C GLY A 18 -22.47 -8.61 -31.89
N ILE A 19 -22.17 -8.96 -30.65
CA ILE A 19 -21.75 -8.05 -29.61
C ILE A 19 -20.25 -8.23 -29.33
N ASP A 20 -19.47 -7.18 -29.58
CA ASP A 20 -18.04 -7.18 -29.26
C ASP A 20 -17.82 -6.52 -27.90
N ILE A 21 -17.35 -7.30 -26.92
CA ILE A 21 -17.03 -6.87 -25.55
C ILE A 21 -15.61 -7.28 -25.21
N PRO A 22 -14.78 -6.35 -24.71
CA PRO A 22 -13.37 -6.64 -24.43
C PRO A 22 -13.17 -7.46 -23.15
N ASN A 23 -14.06 -7.32 -22.18
CA ASN A 23 -14.01 -8.01 -20.89
C ASN A 23 -15.41 -8.14 -20.27
N ILE A 24 -15.55 -9.07 -19.35
CA ILE A 24 -16.78 -9.26 -18.56
C ILE A 24 -16.40 -9.28 -17.09
N ASN A 25 -17.12 -8.49 -16.30
CA ASN A 25 -16.94 -8.50 -14.85
C ASN A 25 -17.83 -9.59 -14.23
N PHE A 26 -17.22 -10.47 -13.44
CA PHE A 26 -17.92 -11.45 -12.63
C PHE A 26 -17.78 -11.09 -11.16
N GLU A 27 -18.90 -11.17 -10.44
CA GLU A 27 -18.97 -10.93 -9.01
C GLU A 27 -19.46 -12.20 -8.30
N ARG A 28 -19.08 -12.37 -7.05
CA ARG A 28 -19.64 -13.43 -6.21
C ARG A 28 -20.99 -12.96 -5.65
N PRO A 29 -22.09 -13.73 -5.87
CA PRO A 29 -23.36 -13.40 -5.25
C PRO A 29 -23.24 -13.38 -3.72
N LYS A 30 -23.94 -12.44 -3.07
CA LYS A 30 -24.00 -12.37 -1.59
C LYS A 30 -24.78 -13.55 -0.99
N ILE A 31 -25.67 -14.14 -1.76
CA ILE A 31 -26.52 -15.26 -1.36
C ILE A 31 -25.99 -16.51 -2.07
N ALA A 32 -25.63 -17.53 -1.32
CA ALA A 32 -25.03 -18.76 -1.85
C ALA A 32 -25.93 -19.47 -2.89
N ASP A 33 -27.25 -19.39 -2.74
CA ASP A 33 -28.22 -19.97 -3.67
C ASP A 33 -28.23 -19.32 -5.06
N HIS A 34 -27.55 -18.18 -5.22
CA HIS A 34 -27.40 -17.48 -6.50
C HIS A 34 -26.17 -17.94 -7.30
N GLY A 35 -25.58 -19.08 -6.95
CA GLY A 35 -24.43 -19.65 -7.65
C GLY A 35 -23.07 -19.14 -7.14
N HIS A 36 -22.02 -19.50 -7.86
CA HIS A 36 -20.63 -19.20 -7.48
C HIS A 36 -20.12 -17.88 -8.08
N LEU A 37 -20.63 -17.52 -9.27
CA LEU A 37 -20.34 -16.28 -9.98
C LEU A 37 -21.63 -15.68 -10.51
N SER A 38 -21.66 -14.36 -10.66
CA SER A 38 -22.74 -13.63 -11.29
C SER A 38 -22.18 -12.50 -12.15
N THR A 39 -22.85 -12.19 -13.26
CA THR A 39 -22.51 -11.02 -14.08
C THR A 39 -23.76 -10.22 -14.43
N ASN A 40 -23.60 -8.89 -14.47
CA ASN A 40 -24.62 -7.94 -14.90
C ASN A 40 -24.43 -7.51 -16.36
N ILE A 41 -23.65 -8.24 -17.16
CA ILE A 41 -23.27 -7.86 -18.52
C ILE A 41 -24.49 -7.54 -19.40
N ALA A 42 -25.57 -8.33 -19.30
CA ALA A 42 -26.79 -8.08 -20.07
C ALA A 42 -27.45 -6.72 -19.72
N MET A 43 -27.39 -6.32 -18.44
CA MET A 43 -27.90 -5.01 -17.99
C MET A 43 -27.04 -3.87 -18.52
N THR A 44 -25.72 -4.06 -18.53
CA THR A 44 -24.76 -3.07 -19.07
C THR A 44 -24.99 -2.85 -20.57
N LEU A 45 -25.24 -3.93 -21.32
CA LEU A 45 -25.48 -3.87 -22.75
C LEU A 45 -26.86 -3.39 -23.14
N ALA A 46 -27.84 -3.44 -22.25
CA ALA A 46 -29.24 -3.14 -22.54
C ALA A 46 -29.46 -1.73 -23.14
N LYS A 47 -28.76 -0.72 -22.61
CA LYS A 47 -28.84 0.67 -23.11
C LYS A 47 -28.21 0.79 -24.50
N LEU A 48 -27.10 0.13 -24.74
CA LEU A 48 -26.38 0.14 -26.02
C LEU A 48 -27.20 -0.54 -27.11
N LEU A 49 -27.78 -1.70 -26.81
CA LEU A 49 -28.52 -2.52 -27.76
C LEU A 49 -30.00 -2.15 -27.87
N LYS A 50 -30.51 -1.26 -27.00
CA LYS A 50 -31.93 -0.89 -26.88
C LYS A 50 -32.86 -2.10 -26.77
N ARG A 51 -32.43 -3.10 -25.99
CA ARG A 51 -33.15 -4.37 -25.75
C ARG A 51 -33.31 -4.59 -24.23
N LYS A 52 -34.26 -5.47 -23.89
CA LYS A 52 -34.44 -5.84 -22.47
C LYS A 52 -33.24 -6.67 -22.00
N PRO A 53 -32.71 -6.43 -20.78
CA PRO A 53 -31.57 -7.19 -20.26
C PRO A 53 -31.81 -8.70 -20.21
N GLN A 54 -33.03 -9.12 -19.87
CA GLN A 54 -33.39 -10.54 -19.82
C GLN A 54 -33.29 -11.22 -21.19
N ASP A 55 -33.72 -10.54 -22.30
CA ASP A 55 -33.62 -11.07 -23.66
C ASP A 55 -32.16 -11.19 -24.10
N ILE A 56 -31.32 -10.21 -23.70
CA ILE A 56 -29.87 -10.24 -23.96
C ILE A 56 -29.21 -11.39 -23.18
N ALA A 57 -29.57 -11.56 -21.90
CA ALA A 57 -29.05 -12.65 -21.08
C ALA A 57 -29.42 -14.00 -21.67
N GLN A 58 -30.66 -14.16 -22.16
CA GLN A 58 -31.13 -15.39 -22.79
C GLN A 58 -30.37 -15.73 -24.08
N ASP A 59 -30.10 -14.70 -24.91
CA ASP A 59 -29.30 -14.89 -26.12
C ASP A 59 -27.85 -15.27 -25.81
N ILE A 60 -27.21 -14.63 -24.82
CA ILE A 60 -25.87 -14.99 -24.40
C ILE A 60 -25.84 -16.45 -23.92
N ILE A 61 -26.76 -16.85 -23.06
CA ILE A 61 -26.82 -18.24 -22.54
C ILE A 61 -27.08 -19.25 -23.66
N ALA A 62 -27.95 -18.93 -24.62
CA ALA A 62 -28.24 -19.82 -25.73
C ALA A 62 -27.03 -20.10 -26.64
N HIS A 63 -26.08 -19.17 -26.72
CA HIS A 63 -24.84 -19.31 -27.48
C HIS A 63 -23.63 -19.70 -26.64
N LEU A 64 -23.83 -19.83 -25.31
CA LEU A 64 -22.74 -20.19 -24.41
C LEU A 64 -22.35 -21.65 -24.58
N LYS A 65 -21.12 -21.88 -25.04
CA LYS A 65 -20.57 -23.25 -25.13
C LYS A 65 -20.01 -23.61 -23.75
N VAL A 66 -20.81 -24.36 -23.01
CA VAL A 66 -20.49 -24.76 -21.64
C VAL A 66 -19.72 -26.08 -21.65
N ASP A 67 -18.56 -26.09 -20.99
CA ASP A 67 -17.95 -27.35 -20.57
C ASP A 67 -18.59 -27.79 -19.25
N SER A 68 -19.37 -28.85 -19.29
CA SER A 68 -20.10 -29.40 -18.14
C SER A 68 -19.18 -29.86 -16.98
N THR A 69 -17.90 -30.05 -17.26
CA THR A 69 -16.90 -30.32 -16.18
C THR A 69 -16.53 -29.07 -15.39
N ILE A 70 -16.83 -27.87 -15.92
CA ILE A 70 -16.51 -26.58 -15.29
C ILE A 70 -17.78 -25.88 -14.80
N ILE A 71 -18.80 -25.79 -15.66
CA ILE A 71 -20.06 -25.11 -15.37
C ILE A 71 -21.18 -26.15 -15.29
N ASP A 72 -21.80 -26.23 -14.12
CA ASP A 72 -22.93 -27.13 -13.87
C ASP A 72 -24.25 -26.55 -14.40
N ASN A 73 -24.51 -25.27 -14.12
CA ASN A 73 -25.72 -24.58 -14.52
C ASN A 73 -25.49 -23.08 -14.72
N VAL A 74 -26.34 -22.46 -15.56
CA VAL A 74 -26.38 -21.00 -15.77
C VAL A 74 -27.82 -20.54 -15.77
N GLU A 75 -28.16 -19.55 -14.92
CA GLU A 75 -29.52 -19.07 -14.74
C GLU A 75 -29.64 -17.56 -14.86
N ILE A 76 -30.77 -17.07 -15.36
CA ILE A 76 -31.11 -15.67 -15.36
C ILE A 76 -31.81 -15.31 -14.04
N ALA A 77 -31.32 -14.31 -13.34
CA ALA A 77 -31.92 -13.83 -12.10
C ALA A 77 -32.33 -12.36 -12.20
N GLY A 78 -33.44 -12.02 -11.56
CA GLY A 78 -33.92 -10.65 -11.43
C GLY A 78 -34.04 -9.90 -12.75
N ALA A 79 -33.44 -8.74 -12.84
CA ALA A 79 -33.54 -7.84 -14.00
C ALA A 79 -32.62 -8.21 -15.18
N GLY A 80 -31.93 -9.36 -15.15
CA GLY A 80 -31.01 -9.81 -16.20
C GLY A 80 -29.59 -10.08 -15.70
N PHE A 81 -29.42 -10.37 -14.42
CA PHE A 81 -28.20 -11.00 -13.92
C PHE A 81 -28.09 -12.42 -14.47
N ILE A 82 -26.87 -12.83 -14.76
CA ILE A 82 -26.58 -14.21 -15.16
C ILE A 82 -25.78 -14.86 -14.03
N ASN A 83 -26.40 -15.82 -13.33
CA ASN A 83 -25.80 -16.59 -12.26
C ASN A 83 -25.19 -17.87 -12.80
N ILE A 84 -23.99 -18.22 -12.35
CA ILE A 84 -23.21 -19.35 -12.83
C ILE A 84 -22.92 -20.27 -11.66
N TYR A 85 -23.32 -21.52 -11.81
CA TYR A 85 -23.07 -22.61 -10.87
C TYR A 85 -21.90 -23.45 -11.40
N LEU A 86 -20.81 -23.48 -10.66
CA LEU A 86 -19.62 -24.22 -11.04
C LEU A 86 -19.72 -25.67 -10.59
N ASN A 87 -19.27 -26.59 -11.44
CA ASN A 87 -19.12 -27.97 -11.07
C ASN A 87 -18.03 -28.15 -10.02
N PRO A 88 -18.19 -28.97 -8.97
CA PRO A 88 -17.14 -29.28 -8.00
C PRO A 88 -15.80 -29.64 -8.65
N HIS A 89 -15.81 -30.32 -9.78
CA HIS A 89 -14.62 -30.67 -10.55
C HIS A 89 -13.78 -29.46 -10.97
N ALA A 90 -14.41 -28.32 -11.28
CA ALA A 90 -13.69 -27.08 -11.60
C ALA A 90 -12.86 -26.57 -10.42
N PHE A 91 -13.38 -26.67 -9.19
CA PHE A 91 -12.64 -26.31 -7.97
C PHE A 91 -11.47 -27.27 -7.72
N HIS A 92 -11.68 -28.58 -7.97
CA HIS A 92 -10.62 -29.58 -7.82
C HIS A 92 -9.46 -29.33 -8.81
N LEU A 93 -9.78 -29.05 -10.09
CA LEU A 93 -8.76 -28.68 -11.08
C LEU A 93 -8.03 -27.39 -10.70
N ALA A 94 -8.75 -26.38 -10.24
CA ALA A 94 -8.13 -25.14 -9.79
C ALA A 94 -7.20 -25.37 -8.59
N MET A 95 -7.61 -26.18 -7.60
CA MET A 95 -6.79 -26.54 -6.46
C MET A 95 -5.47 -27.21 -6.88
N MET A 96 -5.54 -28.17 -7.82
CA MET A 96 -4.34 -28.83 -8.35
C MET A 96 -3.37 -27.84 -8.98
N GLN A 97 -3.87 -26.89 -9.77
CA GLN A 97 -3.05 -25.84 -10.39
C GLN A 97 -2.40 -24.93 -9.35
N MET A 98 -3.16 -24.50 -8.33
CA MET A 98 -2.66 -23.67 -7.25
C MET A 98 -1.51 -24.37 -6.49
N ILE A 99 -1.66 -25.66 -6.22
CA ILE A 99 -0.62 -26.44 -5.53
C ILE A 99 0.65 -26.56 -6.38
N ILE A 100 0.51 -26.79 -7.70
CA ILE A 100 1.66 -26.83 -8.64
C ILE A 100 2.40 -25.48 -8.65
N MET A 101 1.69 -24.36 -8.57
CA MET A 101 2.32 -23.03 -8.48
C MET A 101 3.03 -22.80 -7.15
N GLY A 102 2.62 -23.45 -6.07
CA GLY A 102 3.23 -23.37 -4.75
C GLY A 102 3.35 -21.93 -4.26
N SER A 103 4.53 -21.52 -3.78
CA SER A 103 4.80 -20.16 -3.29
C SER A 103 4.69 -19.07 -4.37
N HIS A 104 4.63 -19.42 -5.63
CA HIS A 104 4.41 -18.47 -6.72
C HIS A 104 2.93 -18.19 -6.99
N TYR A 105 2.01 -18.92 -6.34
CA TYR A 105 0.58 -18.71 -6.54
C TYR A 105 0.17 -17.28 -6.10
N GLY A 106 -0.64 -16.64 -6.92
CA GLY A 106 -1.07 -15.26 -6.77
C GLY A 106 -0.14 -14.23 -7.43
N ARG A 107 1.00 -14.64 -7.99
CA ARG A 107 1.85 -13.77 -8.81
C ARG A 107 1.31 -13.65 -10.22
N SER A 108 1.58 -12.51 -10.86
CA SER A 108 1.26 -12.30 -12.27
C SER A 108 2.39 -11.58 -12.99
N ASN A 109 2.31 -11.54 -14.32
CA ASN A 109 3.31 -10.91 -15.17
C ASN A 109 2.77 -9.69 -15.93
N ILE A 110 1.71 -9.05 -15.43
CA ILE A 110 1.09 -7.87 -16.09
C ILE A 110 2.04 -6.68 -16.17
N GLY A 111 2.98 -6.58 -15.23
CA GLY A 111 4.04 -5.57 -15.16
C GLY A 111 5.38 -6.02 -15.76
N SER A 112 5.45 -7.20 -16.39
CA SER A 112 6.72 -7.72 -16.92
C SER A 112 7.35 -6.78 -17.94
N GLY A 113 8.64 -6.48 -17.74
CA GLY A 113 9.39 -5.52 -18.54
C GLY A 113 9.09 -4.05 -18.27
N LYS A 114 8.25 -3.74 -17.27
CA LYS A 114 7.94 -2.38 -16.86
C LYS A 114 8.62 -2.02 -15.55
N THR A 115 8.94 -0.73 -15.40
CA THR A 115 9.54 -0.15 -14.22
C THR A 115 8.56 0.75 -13.48
N ALA A 116 8.65 0.78 -12.16
CA ALA A 116 7.86 1.68 -11.33
C ALA A 116 8.75 2.41 -10.31
N ASN A 117 8.48 3.70 -10.09
CA ASN A 117 9.02 4.46 -8.99
C ASN A 117 7.90 4.68 -7.97
N VAL A 118 8.15 4.36 -6.71
CA VAL A 118 7.18 4.57 -5.63
C VAL A 118 7.82 5.44 -4.56
N GLU A 119 7.34 6.68 -4.43
CA GLU A 119 7.79 7.61 -3.40
C GLU A 119 6.89 7.53 -2.19
N TYR A 120 7.49 7.35 -1.02
CA TYR A 120 6.78 7.31 0.24
C TYR A 120 7.67 7.61 1.45
N VAL A 121 7.06 7.84 2.60
CA VAL A 121 7.60 8.41 3.84
C VAL A 121 7.96 9.87 3.65
N SER A 122 9.02 10.17 2.94
CA SER A 122 9.50 11.51 2.54
C SER A 122 9.43 12.55 3.67
N ALA A 123 9.82 12.14 4.89
CA ALA A 123 9.83 12.99 6.08
C ALA A 123 11.14 13.77 6.18
N ASN A 124 11.06 15.05 6.50
CA ASN A 124 12.24 15.87 6.75
C ASN A 124 12.98 15.40 8.02
N PRO A 125 14.32 15.44 8.05
CA PRO A 125 15.12 14.96 9.18
C PRO A 125 15.13 15.96 10.35
N THR A 126 13.94 16.27 10.89
CA THR A 126 13.74 17.24 11.97
C THR A 126 13.18 16.62 13.25
N GLY A 127 13.01 15.29 13.28
CA GLY A 127 12.51 14.56 14.46
C GLY A 127 12.15 13.12 14.19
N LYS A 128 11.59 12.48 15.22
CA LYS A 128 11.08 11.09 15.12
C LYS A 128 9.84 11.01 14.25
N LEU A 129 9.60 9.86 13.63
CA LEU A 129 8.40 9.60 12.84
C LEU A 129 7.15 9.57 13.75
N HIS A 130 6.06 10.14 13.27
CA HIS A 130 4.74 10.05 13.87
C HIS A 130 3.84 9.05 13.13
N LEU A 131 2.65 8.76 13.67
CA LEU A 131 1.73 7.76 13.14
C LEU A 131 1.33 8.01 11.66
N GLY A 132 1.20 9.28 11.26
CA GLY A 132 0.92 9.63 9.85
C GLY A 132 2.02 9.17 8.90
N HIS A 133 3.30 9.36 9.28
CA HIS A 133 4.43 8.83 8.53
C HIS A 133 4.43 7.29 8.49
N GLY A 134 4.05 6.64 9.61
CA GLY A 134 3.92 5.20 9.68
C GLY A 134 2.85 4.65 8.72
N ARG A 135 1.70 5.34 8.60
CA ARG A 135 0.66 4.97 7.65
C ARG A 135 1.13 5.13 6.21
N ASN A 136 1.78 6.25 5.90
CA ASN A 136 2.41 6.48 4.60
C ASN A 136 3.40 5.36 4.27
N ALA A 137 4.30 5.04 5.20
CA ALA A 137 5.31 4.01 5.07
C ALA A 137 4.69 2.62 4.78
N ALA A 138 3.68 2.21 5.55
CA ALA A 138 3.01 0.94 5.37
C ALA A 138 2.28 0.84 4.01
N ILE A 139 1.58 1.91 3.60
CA ILE A 139 0.90 1.98 2.30
C ILE A 139 1.93 1.88 1.16
N GLY A 140 2.99 2.71 1.20
CA GLY A 140 4.00 2.78 0.14
C GLY A 140 4.76 1.49 -0.06
N ASP A 141 5.20 0.89 1.03
CA ASP A 141 5.89 -0.38 0.99
C ASP A 141 4.98 -1.51 0.45
N THR A 142 3.70 -1.55 0.88
CA THR A 142 2.76 -2.56 0.39
C THR A 142 2.38 -2.34 -1.09
N VAL A 143 2.24 -1.10 -1.54
CA VAL A 143 2.06 -0.78 -2.97
C VAL A 143 3.28 -1.26 -3.76
N SER A 144 4.48 -1.02 -3.27
CA SER A 144 5.73 -1.50 -3.89
C SER A 144 5.74 -3.03 -4.00
N ASN A 145 5.41 -3.73 -2.91
CA ASN A 145 5.33 -5.19 -2.86
C ASN A 145 4.28 -5.74 -3.84
N LEU A 146 3.10 -5.10 -3.95
CA LEU A 146 2.05 -5.47 -4.90
C LEU A 146 2.51 -5.31 -6.35
N LEU A 147 3.20 -4.22 -6.68
CA LEU A 147 3.74 -4.01 -8.01
C LEU A 147 4.81 -5.05 -8.36
N GLU A 148 5.72 -5.37 -7.44
CA GLU A 148 6.69 -6.47 -7.62
C GLU A 148 6.00 -7.83 -7.74
N TRP A 149 4.94 -8.06 -6.95
CA TRP A 149 4.17 -9.30 -7.01
C TRP A 149 3.51 -9.49 -8.37
N THR A 150 3.19 -8.40 -9.05
CA THR A 150 2.58 -8.38 -10.38
C THR A 150 3.59 -8.20 -11.52
N GLY A 151 4.91 -8.24 -11.24
CA GLY A 151 5.96 -8.34 -12.23
C GLY A 151 6.65 -7.02 -12.62
N TYR A 152 6.37 -5.91 -11.94
CA TYR A 152 7.14 -4.67 -12.13
C TYR A 152 8.51 -4.77 -11.47
N THR A 153 9.49 -4.06 -12.06
CA THR A 153 10.74 -3.71 -11.35
C THR A 153 10.52 -2.39 -10.63
N VAL A 154 10.53 -2.43 -9.30
CA VAL A 154 10.18 -1.27 -8.47
C VAL A 154 11.44 -0.61 -7.91
N THR A 155 11.46 0.72 -7.91
CA THR A 155 12.42 1.57 -7.17
C THR A 155 11.65 2.28 -6.06
N ARG A 156 12.00 2.02 -4.82
CA ARG A 156 11.46 2.66 -3.61
C ARG A 156 12.24 3.93 -3.34
N GLU A 157 11.58 5.07 -3.37
CA GLU A 157 12.24 6.37 -3.28
C GLU A 157 11.79 7.13 -2.04
N TYR A 158 12.77 7.74 -1.36
CA TYR A 158 12.59 8.65 -0.24
C TYR A 158 13.10 10.03 -0.65
N TYR A 159 12.21 11.02 -0.66
CA TYR A 159 12.55 12.42 -0.84
C TYR A 159 12.73 13.10 0.51
N PHE A 160 13.78 13.88 0.68
CA PHE A 160 13.98 14.65 1.91
C PHE A 160 14.53 16.03 1.64
N ASN A 161 14.11 16.97 2.49
CA ASN A 161 14.63 18.32 2.49
C ASN A 161 15.46 18.53 3.76
N ASN A 162 16.76 18.65 3.59
CA ASN A 162 17.70 18.99 4.64
C ASN A 162 18.15 20.46 4.59
N ALA A 163 17.49 21.29 3.78
CA ALA A 163 17.71 22.73 3.69
C ALA A 163 16.56 23.53 4.33
N GLY A 164 16.65 24.84 4.28
CA GLY A 164 15.58 25.76 4.66
C GLY A 164 15.38 25.98 6.15
N ASN A 165 14.28 26.65 6.48
CA ASN A 165 14.03 27.18 7.83
C ASN A 165 13.85 26.10 8.89
N GLN A 166 13.32 24.91 8.54
CA GLN A 166 13.14 23.81 9.51
C GLN A 166 14.47 23.30 10.05
N MET A 167 15.47 23.18 9.19
CA MET A 167 16.81 22.74 9.60
C MET A 167 17.55 23.81 10.43
N ASN A 168 17.33 25.08 10.13
CA ASN A 168 17.87 26.17 10.94
C ASN A 168 17.21 26.16 12.32
N MET A 169 15.90 25.95 12.40
CA MET A 169 15.18 25.84 13.66
C MET A 169 15.62 24.61 14.48
N LEU A 170 15.95 23.50 13.83
CA LEU A 170 16.54 22.34 14.48
C LEU A 170 17.90 22.71 15.11
N ALA A 171 18.78 23.37 14.35
CA ALA A 171 20.10 23.80 14.84
C ALA A 171 20.00 24.76 16.02
N THR A 172 19.12 25.77 15.95
CA THR A 172 18.94 26.74 17.06
C THR A 172 18.29 26.08 18.28
N SER A 173 17.42 25.10 18.11
CA SER A 173 16.86 24.33 19.24
C SER A 173 17.92 23.49 19.94
N ILE A 174 18.80 22.83 19.18
CA ILE A 174 19.94 22.09 19.73
C ILE A 174 20.91 23.04 20.42
N PHE A 175 21.21 24.21 19.82
CA PHE A 175 22.08 25.21 20.38
C PHE A 175 21.58 25.74 21.74
N ALA A 176 20.30 26.03 21.85
CA ALA A 176 19.70 26.48 23.11
C ALA A 176 19.87 25.42 24.23
N ARG A 177 19.70 24.14 23.95
CA ARG A 177 19.95 23.07 24.93
C ARG A 177 21.43 22.89 25.24
N TYR A 178 22.28 23.05 24.23
CA TYR A 178 23.73 23.03 24.42
C TYR A 178 24.20 24.18 25.34
N GLN A 179 23.67 25.41 25.20
CA GLN A 179 23.93 26.53 26.08
C GLN A 179 23.60 26.20 27.54
N HIS A 180 22.49 25.55 27.81
CA HIS A 180 22.14 25.12 29.16
C HIS A 180 23.20 24.15 29.76
N LEU A 181 23.78 23.26 28.94
CA LEU A 181 24.84 22.33 29.36
C LEU A 181 26.18 23.02 29.61
N THR A 182 26.46 24.13 28.92
CA THR A 182 27.67 24.95 29.19
C THR A 182 27.56 25.85 30.44
N GLY A 183 26.39 25.84 31.10
CA GLY A 183 26.11 26.66 32.31
C GLY A 183 25.32 27.94 32.03
N ASN A 184 25.01 28.27 30.77
CA ASN A 184 24.19 29.43 30.41
C ASN A 184 22.70 29.04 30.41
N THR A 185 22.14 28.80 31.60
CA THR A 185 20.76 28.35 31.80
C THR A 185 19.70 29.38 31.43
N GLU A 186 20.06 30.66 31.32
CA GLU A 186 19.15 31.74 30.94
C GLU A 186 19.06 31.94 29.41
N TYR A 187 19.82 31.19 28.63
CA TYR A 187 19.74 31.29 27.15
C TYR A 187 18.32 30.95 26.69
N PRO A 188 17.65 31.83 25.90
CA PRO A 188 16.25 31.62 25.52
C PRO A 188 16.10 30.47 24.55
N PHE A 189 15.11 29.62 24.81
CA PHE A 189 14.72 28.59 23.85
C PHE A 189 13.85 29.21 22.74
N PRO A 190 14.06 28.87 21.43
CA PRO A 190 13.28 29.44 20.36
C PRO A 190 11.77 29.12 20.53
N GLU A 191 10.90 30.12 20.31
CA GLU A 191 9.45 29.99 20.51
C GLU A 191 8.86 28.88 19.62
N ASP A 192 9.28 28.79 18.35
CA ASP A 192 8.88 27.77 17.39
C ASP A 192 9.86 26.58 17.38
N GLY A 193 10.71 26.42 18.37
CA GLY A 193 11.73 25.40 18.46
C GLY A 193 11.17 23.99 18.66
N TYR A 194 12.01 23.00 18.41
CA TYR A 194 11.68 21.59 18.62
C TYR A 194 11.90 21.18 20.08
N HIS A 195 10.83 20.80 20.78
CA HIS A 195 10.84 20.53 22.21
C HIS A 195 11.04 19.06 22.61
N GLY A 196 11.19 18.13 21.65
CA GLY A 196 11.34 16.71 21.94
C GLY A 196 12.63 16.38 22.69
N ASP A 197 12.60 15.30 23.51
CA ASP A 197 13.75 14.86 24.32
C ASP A 197 14.99 14.56 23.47
N TYR A 198 14.80 14.18 22.19
CA TYR A 198 15.89 13.95 21.24
C TYR A 198 16.78 15.19 21.03
N ILE A 199 16.24 16.41 21.18
CA ILE A 199 17.04 17.65 21.10
C ILE A 199 18.04 17.71 22.26
N ILE A 200 17.63 17.24 23.44
CA ILE A 200 18.51 17.15 24.62
C ILE A 200 19.61 16.11 24.35
N GLU A 201 19.23 14.93 23.85
CA GLU A 201 20.19 13.87 23.51
C GLU A 201 21.25 14.33 22.49
N ILE A 202 20.84 15.10 21.46
CA ILE A 202 21.76 15.64 20.46
C ILE A 202 22.67 16.69 21.09
N ALA A 203 22.13 17.57 21.94
CA ALA A 203 22.91 18.59 22.63
C ALA A 203 23.93 17.98 23.61
N GLU A 204 23.57 16.94 24.36
CA GLU A 204 24.47 16.19 25.25
C GLU A 204 25.61 15.52 24.46
N LYS A 205 25.29 14.91 23.30
CA LYS A 205 26.28 14.32 22.38
C LYS A 205 27.24 15.41 21.86
N ALA A 206 26.71 16.55 21.46
CA ALA A 206 27.53 17.70 21.04
C ALA A 206 28.41 18.21 22.15
N PHE A 207 27.87 18.36 23.39
CA PHE A 207 28.66 18.80 24.55
C PHE A 207 29.74 17.76 24.90
N THR A 208 29.46 16.49 24.84
CA THR A 208 30.46 15.44 25.07
C THR A 208 31.60 15.50 24.05
N GLN A 209 31.31 15.83 22.79
CA GLN A 209 32.29 15.87 21.71
C GLN A 209 33.09 17.17 21.68
N PHE A 210 32.46 18.31 21.97
CA PHE A 210 33.03 19.64 21.76
C PHE A 210 33.26 20.43 23.05
N GLY A 211 32.78 19.96 24.24
CA GLY A 211 32.90 20.70 25.50
C GLY A 211 32.25 22.06 25.39
N ASN A 212 33.02 23.12 25.60
CA ASN A 212 32.59 24.52 25.51
C ASN A 212 32.98 25.21 24.20
N THR A 213 33.48 24.49 23.20
CA THR A 213 34.01 25.11 21.97
C THR A 213 32.92 25.68 21.04
N LEU A 214 31.68 25.19 21.17
CA LEU A 214 30.52 25.67 20.39
C LEU A 214 29.63 26.63 21.20
N SER A 215 30.20 27.39 22.18
CA SER A 215 29.43 28.30 23.05
C SER A 215 28.98 29.59 22.35
N ASP A 216 29.64 29.98 21.25
CA ASP A 216 29.30 31.18 20.51
C ASP A 216 28.28 30.86 19.39
N GLU A 217 27.20 31.65 19.34
CA GLU A 217 26.22 31.54 18.26
C GLU A 217 26.77 32.18 16.99
N ASN A 218 27.33 31.35 16.12
CA ASN A 218 27.84 31.77 14.81
C ASN A 218 27.49 30.73 13.73
N ALA A 219 27.72 31.05 12.45
CA ALA A 219 27.37 30.21 11.33
C ALA A 219 28.05 28.83 11.37
N GLU A 220 29.27 28.72 11.85
CA GLU A 220 30.04 27.47 11.95
C GLU A 220 29.45 26.55 13.05
N THR A 221 29.16 27.12 14.21
CA THR A 221 28.50 26.41 15.32
C THR A 221 27.14 25.89 14.91
N LEU A 222 26.28 26.75 14.33
CA LEU A 222 24.95 26.33 13.88
C LEU A 222 25.02 25.30 12.75
N SER A 223 25.97 25.41 11.82
CA SER A 223 26.19 24.41 10.77
C SER A 223 26.61 23.07 11.36
N THR A 224 27.47 23.04 12.34
CA THR A 224 27.92 21.83 13.04
C THR A 224 26.76 21.16 13.76
N LEU A 225 25.98 21.92 14.54
CA LEU A 225 24.83 21.39 15.26
C LEU A 225 23.70 20.94 14.34
N ARG A 226 23.48 21.67 13.21
CA ARG A 226 22.55 21.26 12.16
C ARG A 226 22.91 19.89 11.60
N LYS A 227 24.19 19.67 11.23
CA LYS A 227 24.66 18.39 10.70
C LYS A 227 24.47 17.26 11.73
N MET A 228 24.81 17.50 13.00
CA MET A 228 24.58 16.51 14.06
C MET A 228 23.11 16.19 14.25
N GLY A 229 22.23 17.20 14.17
CA GLY A 229 20.78 17.04 14.23
C GLY A 229 20.24 16.23 13.08
N GLU A 230 20.66 16.54 11.84
CA GLU A 230 20.29 15.83 10.64
C GLU A 230 20.69 14.34 10.71
N GLU A 231 21.95 14.05 11.05
CA GLU A 231 22.47 12.68 11.16
C GLU A 231 21.70 11.88 12.22
N TRP A 232 21.42 12.48 13.36
CA TRP A 232 20.67 11.83 14.43
C TRP A 232 19.23 11.53 14.01
N CYS A 233 18.51 12.52 13.46
CA CYS A 233 17.12 12.38 13.04
C CYS A 233 17.01 11.35 11.92
N PHE A 234 17.90 11.40 10.93
CA PHE A 234 17.90 10.46 9.82
C PHE A 234 18.17 9.02 10.28
N ALA A 235 19.15 8.83 11.17
CA ALA A 235 19.43 7.52 11.77
C ALA A 235 18.22 6.98 12.56
N SER A 236 17.50 7.85 13.29
CA SER A 236 16.27 7.50 13.99
C SER A 236 15.17 7.06 13.02
N ILE A 237 14.94 7.83 11.93
CA ILE A 237 13.97 7.50 10.89
C ILE A 237 14.27 6.13 10.28
N MET A 238 15.53 5.90 9.90
CA MET A 238 15.94 4.63 9.28
C MET A 238 15.80 3.44 10.25
N ASN A 239 16.06 3.64 11.53
CA ASN A 239 15.85 2.60 12.54
C ASN A 239 14.36 2.26 12.70
N THR A 240 13.48 3.25 12.72
CA THR A 240 12.03 3.05 12.78
C THR A 240 11.52 2.29 11.54
N LEU A 241 11.95 2.67 10.33
CA LEU A 241 11.61 1.97 9.10
C LEU A 241 12.10 0.52 9.11
N LYS A 242 13.32 0.28 9.62
CA LYS A 242 13.86 -1.07 9.79
C LYS A 242 13.02 -1.92 10.75
N LYS A 243 12.55 -1.37 11.88
CA LYS A 243 11.61 -2.06 12.79
C LYS A 243 10.33 -2.48 12.07
N MET A 244 9.86 -1.69 11.11
CA MET A 244 8.70 -1.99 10.26
C MET A 244 9.02 -2.89 9.05
N HIS A 245 10.24 -3.40 8.91
CA HIS A 245 10.73 -4.17 7.76
C HIS A 245 10.62 -3.40 6.42
N ILE A 246 10.78 -2.08 6.46
CA ILE A 246 10.72 -1.19 5.29
C ILE A 246 12.14 -0.74 4.94
N HIS A 247 12.45 -0.77 3.64
CA HIS A 247 13.69 -0.25 3.09
C HIS A 247 13.42 0.66 1.90
N GLN A 248 14.36 1.55 1.62
CA GLN A 248 14.33 2.45 0.47
C GLN A 248 15.55 2.15 -0.41
N ASP A 249 15.36 2.22 -1.72
CA ASP A 249 16.43 1.98 -2.71
C ASP A 249 17.17 3.29 -3.04
N THR A 250 16.44 4.40 -3.03
CA THR A 250 16.95 5.72 -3.44
C THR A 250 16.53 6.78 -2.43
N PHE A 251 17.50 7.64 -2.10
CA PHE A 251 17.28 8.84 -1.27
C PHE A 251 17.54 10.07 -2.13
N PHE A 252 16.48 10.84 -2.40
CA PHE A 252 16.58 12.06 -3.18
C PHE A 252 16.65 13.27 -2.24
N ASN A 253 17.75 14.03 -2.34
CA ASN A 253 17.92 15.25 -1.56
C ASN A 253 17.46 16.45 -2.38
N GLU A 254 16.51 17.25 -1.86
CA GLU A 254 16.04 18.48 -2.50
C GLU A 254 17.17 19.46 -2.81
N ASP A 255 18.18 19.55 -1.94
CA ASP A 255 19.31 20.47 -2.12
C ASP A 255 20.10 20.21 -3.43
N SER A 256 20.06 18.99 -3.96
CA SER A 256 20.68 18.66 -5.24
C SER A 256 20.09 19.47 -6.40
N LEU A 257 18.78 19.76 -6.37
CA LEU A 257 18.10 20.52 -7.42
C LEU A 257 18.63 21.96 -7.56
N TYR A 258 19.15 22.51 -6.47
CA TYR A 258 19.76 23.85 -6.46
C TYR A 258 21.23 23.82 -6.88
N THR A 259 21.94 22.77 -6.50
CA THR A 259 23.39 22.67 -6.71
C THR A 259 23.76 22.13 -8.09
N ASP A 260 22.89 21.32 -8.71
CA ASP A 260 23.11 20.74 -10.05
C ASP A 260 22.54 21.60 -11.20
N GLY A 261 21.89 22.73 -10.88
CA GLY A 261 21.30 23.65 -11.84
C GLY A 261 19.93 23.24 -12.36
N SER A 262 19.27 22.24 -11.77
CA SER A 262 17.92 21.77 -12.18
C SER A 262 16.87 22.87 -12.06
N ILE A 263 16.92 23.68 -11.00
CA ILE A 263 16.01 24.83 -10.78
C ILE A 263 16.20 25.87 -11.88
N ASP A 264 17.43 26.27 -12.18
CA ASP A 264 17.73 27.28 -13.20
C ASP A 264 17.35 26.79 -14.60
N SER A 265 17.64 25.53 -14.91
CA SER A 265 17.24 24.88 -16.16
C SER A 265 15.72 24.86 -16.35
N LEU A 266 14.97 24.58 -15.28
CA LEU A 266 13.50 24.60 -15.31
C LEU A 266 12.97 26.02 -15.55
N LEU A 267 13.50 27.03 -14.86
CA LEU A 267 13.11 28.45 -15.07
C LEU A 267 13.35 28.91 -16.49
N ASP A 268 14.54 28.57 -17.05
CA ASP A 268 14.87 28.89 -18.44
C ASP A 268 13.92 28.22 -19.44
N GLU A 269 13.57 26.96 -19.19
CA GLU A 269 12.61 26.23 -20.05
C GLU A 269 11.21 26.85 -20.00
N LEU A 270 10.71 27.15 -18.79
CA LEU A 270 9.43 27.82 -18.62
C LEU A 270 9.37 29.18 -19.33
N LYS A 271 10.46 29.94 -19.25
CA LYS A 271 10.60 31.23 -19.97
C LYS A 271 10.62 31.04 -21.48
N LYS A 272 11.42 30.11 -22.00
CA LYS A 272 11.50 29.80 -23.44
C LYS A 272 10.15 29.36 -24.03
N LYS A 273 9.36 28.62 -23.24
CA LYS A 273 8.02 28.17 -23.63
C LYS A 273 6.93 29.24 -23.38
N ASN A 274 7.31 30.44 -22.90
CA ASN A 274 6.38 31.52 -22.52
C ASN A 274 5.34 31.13 -21.47
N LEU A 275 5.71 30.22 -20.56
CA LEU A 275 4.89 29.69 -19.47
C LEU A 275 5.10 30.42 -18.14
N SER A 276 6.02 31.39 -18.09
CA SER A 276 6.25 32.26 -16.94
C SER A 276 6.27 33.72 -17.32
N TYR A 277 6.00 34.61 -16.34
CA TYR A 277 6.07 36.05 -16.48
C TYR A 277 6.48 36.71 -15.17
N GLU A 278 7.03 37.93 -15.28
CA GLU A 278 7.40 38.75 -14.11
C GLU A 278 6.27 39.69 -13.71
N LYS A 279 5.92 39.71 -12.44
CA LYS A 279 4.95 40.64 -11.87
C LYS A 279 5.36 41.00 -10.43
N GLU A 280 5.45 42.29 -10.13
CA GLU A 280 5.77 42.82 -8.79
C GLU A 280 7.10 42.27 -8.24
N GLY A 281 8.09 42.06 -9.14
CA GLY A 281 9.40 41.53 -8.80
C GLY A 281 9.43 40.03 -8.53
N ALA A 282 8.32 39.32 -8.69
CA ALA A 282 8.21 37.88 -8.52
C ALA A 282 7.97 37.19 -9.86
N THR A 283 8.48 35.95 -10.02
CA THR A 283 8.23 35.12 -11.21
C THR A 283 6.99 34.27 -10.97
N TRP A 284 6.05 34.40 -11.89
CA TRP A 284 4.78 33.67 -11.88
C TRP A 284 4.76 32.62 -12.99
N MET A 285 4.13 31.48 -12.71
CA MET A 285 3.82 30.48 -13.72
C MET A 285 2.37 30.57 -14.16
N LYS A 286 2.15 30.48 -15.48
CA LYS A 286 0.84 30.59 -16.14
C LYS A 286 0.08 29.27 -16.09
N PHE A 287 -0.31 28.83 -14.92
CA PHE A 287 -1.07 27.58 -14.76
C PHE A 287 -2.44 27.66 -15.44
N SER A 288 -3.07 28.83 -15.49
CA SER A 288 -4.36 29.05 -16.15
C SER A 288 -4.33 28.83 -17.68
N GLU A 289 -3.16 28.98 -18.33
CA GLU A 289 -2.98 28.66 -19.76
C GLU A 289 -2.82 27.14 -20.02
N ILE A 290 -2.55 26.35 -18.97
CA ILE A 290 -2.33 24.90 -19.06
C ILE A 290 -3.61 24.15 -18.69
N ASP A 291 -4.34 24.66 -17.70
CA ASP A 291 -5.57 24.07 -17.18
C ASP A 291 -6.49 25.20 -16.66
N ASP A 292 -7.66 25.37 -17.31
CA ASP A 292 -8.63 26.44 -17.02
C ASP A 292 -9.15 26.41 -15.56
N SER A 293 -9.02 25.30 -14.86
CA SER A 293 -9.40 25.16 -13.45
C SER A 293 -8.37 25.73 -12.48
N LEU A 294 -7.17 26.06 -12.95
CA LEU A 294 -6.07 26.57 -12.13
C LEU A 294 -5.94 28.08 -12.27
N THR A 295 -5.27 28.68 -11.31
CA THR A 295 -4.88 30.10 -11.33
C THR A 295 -3.37 30.22 -11.31
N ASP A 296 -2.85 31.28 -11.91
CA ASP A 296 -1.43 31.55 -11.91
C ASP A 296 -0.87 31.67 -10.49
N ARG A 297 0.35 31.19 -10.31
CA ARG A 297 1.01 31.14 -8.99
C ARG A 297 2.45 31.64 -9.07
N VAL A 298 2.88 32.24 -7.96
CA VAL A 298 4.29 32.59 -7.77
C VAL A 298 5.10 31.31 -7.65
N ILE A 299 6.15 31.20 -8.45
CA ILE A 299 7.15 30.12 -8.39
C ILE A 299 8.50 30.61 -7.84
N VAL A 300 8.83 31.94 -8.03
CA VAL A 300 9.97 32.59 -7.37
C VAL A 300 9.47 33.90 -6.76
N LYS A 301 9.75 34.09 -5.48
CA LYS A 301 9.38 35.30 -4.72
C LYS A 301 10.18 36.52 -5.20
N SER A 302 9.73 37.72 -4.85
CA SER A 302 10.47 38.97 -5.09
C SER A 302 11.82 39.03 -4.38
N THR A 303 12.06 38.18 -3.37
CA THR A 303 13.35 37.99 -2.70
C THR A 303 14.34 37.16 -3.51
N GLY A 304 13.92 36.57 -4.64
CA GLY A 304 14.71 35.61 -5.43
C GLY A 304 14.61 34.16 -4.94
N GLU A 305 13.89 33.88 -3.86
CA GLU A 305 13.73 32.52 -3.32
C GLU A 305 12.62 31.77 -4.05
N PRO A 306 12.84 30.49 -4.45
CA PRO A 306 11.78 29.63 -4.96
C PRO A 306 10.66 29.41 -3.93
N THR A 307 9.43 29.27 -4.43
CA THR A 307 8.33 28.71 -3.65
C THR A 307 8.38 27.18 -3.75
N TYR A 308 7.69 26.45 -2.88
CA TYR A 308 7.66 24.97 -2.89
C TYR A 308 7.28 24.35 -4.24
N ARG A 309 6.51 25.05 -5.06
CA ARG A 309 6.06 24.56 -6.39
C ARG A 309 7.20 24.33 -7.35
N LEU A 310 8.20 25.20 -7.34
CA LEU A 310 9.29 25.12 -8.31
C LEU A 310 10.19 23.89 -8.07
N PRO A 311 10.69 23.62 -6.86
CA PRO A 311 11.44 22.40 -6.59
C PRO A 311 10.58 21.14 -6.74
N ASP A 312 9.28 21.16 -6.41
CA ASP A 312 8.40 20.01 -6.65
C ASP A 312 8.28 19.68 -8.13
N ILE A 313 8.12 20.66 -9.02
CA ILE A 313 8.09 20.46 -10.48
C ILE A 313 9.46 19.96 -10.97
N ALA A 314 10.56 20.56 -10.49
CA ALA A 314 11.90 20.14 -10.87
C ALA A 314 12.18 18.69 -10.45
N TYR A 315 11.81 18.31 -9.24
CA TYR A 315 11.93 16.95 -8.75
C TYR A 315 11.11 15.95 -9.58
N HIS A 316 9.84 16.23 -9.83
CA HIS A 316 9.01 15.35 -10.64
C HIS A 316 9.57 15.22 -12.08
N ARG A 317 10.10 16.32 -12.66
CA ARG A 317 10.82 16.26 -13.94
C ARG A 317 11.92 15.20 -13.91
N THR A 318 12.72 15.12 -12.85
CA THR A 318 13.77 14.09 -12.74
C THR A 318 13.21 12.66 -12.75
N LYS A 319 12.02 12.42 -12.18
CA LYS A 319 11.35 11.11 -12.22
C LYS A 319 10.97 10.74 -13.67
N PHE A 320 10.43 11.68 -14.43
CA PHE A 320 10.09 11.46 -15.84
C PHE A 320 11.33 11.26 -16.72
N GLU A 321 12.41 11.98 -16.46
CA GLU A 321 13.70 11.84 -17.17
C GLU A 321 14.35 10.47 -16.90
N ARG A 322 14.13 9.87 -15.75
CA ARG A 322 14.53 8.47 -15.44
C ARG A 322 13.70 7.42 -16.16
N ASN A 323 12.63 7.86 -16.88
CA ASN A 323 11.83 7.06 -17.81
C ASN A 323 11.12 5.84 -17.19
N TYR A 324 10.56 5.98 -16.01
CA TYR A 324 9.68 4.96 -15.42
C TYR A 324 8.37 4.82 -16.23
N ASP A 325 7.83 3.60 -16.27
CA ASP A 325 6.51 3.32 -16.88
C ASP A 325 5.36 3.72 -15.96
N LEU A 326 5.60 3.69 -14.63
CA LEU A 326 4.66 4.09 -13.60
C LEU A 326 5.40 4.86 -12.51
N ILE A 327 4.86 6.01 -12.13
CA ILE A 327 5.32 6.83 -11.01
C ILE A 327 4.18 6.90 -10.01
N VAL A 328 4.43 6.54 -8.76
CA VAL A 328 3.44 6.56 -7.68
C VAL A 328 3.98 7.40 -6.53
N ASP A 329 3.25 8.48 -6.21
CA ASP A 329 3.57 9.33 -5.06
C ASP A 329 2.50 9.16 -3.98
N ILE A 330 2.93 8.98 -2.73
CA ILE A 330 2.03 8.76 -1.60
C ILE A 330 2.13 9.94 -0.65
N PHE A 331 1.09 10.78 -0.66
CA PHE A 331 1.06 12.04 0.08
C PHE A 331 -0.05 12.08 1.13
N GLY A 332 0.19 12.82 2.18
CA GLY A 332 -0.84 13.19 3.15
C GLY A 332 -1.89 14.14 2.54
N ALA A 333 -3.06 14.19 3.17
CA ALA A 333 -4.15 15.05 2.72
C ALA A 333 -3.82 16.55 2.73
N ASP A 334 -2.79 16.96 3.45
CA ASP A 334 -2.25 18.33 3.49
C ASP A 334 -1.59 18.76 2.16
N HIS A 335 -1.16 17.82 1.32
CA HIS A 335 -0.56 18.07 0.01
C HIS A 335 -1.57 18.20 -1.14
N ILE A 336 -2.88 17.96 -0.92
CA ILE A 336 -3.90 17.95 -1.98
C ILE A 336 -3.88 19.23 -2.83
N ALA A 337 -3.63 20.38 -2.23
CA ALA A 337 -3.69 21.67 -2.91
C ALA A 337 -2.54 21.91 -3.91
N THR A 338 -1.40 21.23 -3.76
CA THR A 338 -0.21 21.43 -4.62
C THR A 338 -0.14 20.47 -5.80
N ILE A 339 -0.76 19.31 -5.69
CA ILE A 339 -0.74 18.25 -6.72
C ILE A 339 -1.20 18.71 -8.09
N PRO A 340 -2.33 19.48 -8.24
CA PRO A 340 -2.76 19.97 -9.55
C PRO A 340 -1.72 20.86 -10.22
N ASP A 341 -1.06 21.75 -9.44
CA ASP A 341 -0.03 22.66 -9.93
C ASP A 341 1.19 21.87 -10.45
N VAL A 342 1.65 20.86 -9.72
CA VAL A 342 2.77 19.98 -10.13
C VAL A 342 2.41 19.22 -11.40
N LYS A 343 1.23 18.60 -11.47
CA LYS A 343 0.77 17.88 -12.66
C LYS A 343 0.68 18.80 -13.90
N ALA A 344 0.17 20.01 -13.72
CA ALA A 344 0.12 21.00 -14.79
C ALA A 344 1.53 21.41 -15.23
N GLY A 345 2.45 21.65 -14.29
CA GLY A 345 3.85 21.95 -14.58
C GLY A 345 4.51 20.87 -15.42
N ILE A 346 4.38 19.62 -15.03
CA ILE A 346 4.93 18.47 -15.75
C ILE A 346 4.30 18.31 -17.14
N ARG A 347 2.98 18.51 -17.27
CA ARG A 347 2.29 18.50 -18.56
C ARG A 347 2.81 19.61 -19.48
N ALA A 348 3.03 20.81 -18.94
CA ALA A 348 3.58 21.95 -19.69
C ALA A 348 4.99 21.72 -20.23
N LEU A 349 5.79 20.93 -19.51
CA LEU A 349 7.11 20.50 -19.97
C LEU A 349 7.03 19.46 -21.10
N GLY A 350 5.87 18.85 -21.35
CA GLY A 350 5.63 17.89 -22.43
C GLY A 350 5.67 16.43 -22.00
N TYR A 351 5.67 16.13 -20.71
CA TYR A 351 5.67 14.76 -20.20
C TYR A 351 4.24 14.17 -20.12
N ASP A 352 4.15 12.86 -20.29
CA ASP A 352 2.90 12.09 -20.18
C ASP A 352 2.51 11.87 -18.73
N ILE A 353 1.65 12.75 -18.20
CA ILE A 353 1.15 12.69 -16.82
C ILE A 353 0.27 11.48 -16.52
N SER A 354 -0.13 10.67 -17.52
CA SER A 354 -0.89 9.43 -17.27
C SER A 354 -0.07 8.40 -16.49
N LYS A 355 1.26 8.49 -16.59
CA LYS A 355 2.22 7.68 -15.84
C LYS A 355 2.28 8.05 -14.35
N LEU A 356 1.86 9.26 -13.95
CA LEU A 356 1.91 9.75 -12.58
C LEU A 356 0.58 9.47 -11.85
N LYS A 357 0.65 8.59 -10.85
CA LYS A 357 -0.45 8.30 -9.93
C LYS A 357 -0.13 8.89 -8.56
N VAL A 358 -1.06 9.64 -8.00
CA VAL A 358 -0.91 10.20 -6.66
C VAL A 358 -1.95 9.56 -5.75
N LEU A 359 -1.47 8.90 -4.71
CA LEU A 359 -2.29 8.27 -3.68
C LEU A 359 -2.32 9.18 -2.44
N ILE A 360 -3.50 9.68 -2.11
CA ILE A 360 -3.69 10.53 -0.93
C ILE A 360 -4.18 9.69 0.24
N TYR A 361 -3.47 9.77 1.38
CA TYR A 361 -3.95 9.13 2.61
C TYR A 361 -4.46 10.15 3.63
N GLN A 362 -5.46 9.73 4.41
CA GLN A 362 -6.08 10.53 5.47
C GLN A 362 -5.36 10.35 6.80
N PHE A 363 -5.59 11.30 7.71
CA PHE A 363 -4.99 11.33 9.03
C PHE A 363 -5.30 10.06 9.86
N VAL A 364 -4.39 9.78 10.80
CA VAL A 364 -4.54 8.73 11.81
C VAL A 364 -4.85 9.41 13.14
N THR A 365 -5.90 8.93 13.80
CA THR A 365 -6.22 9.28 15.19
C THR A 365 -5.96 8.07 16.08
N LEU A 366 -5.37 8.29 17.25
CA LEU A 366 -5.08 7.26 18.22
C LEU A 366 -6.17 7.25 19.29
N TRP A 367 -6.71 6.07 19.59
CA TRP A 367 -7.75 5.87 20.60
C TRP A 367 -7.26 4.89 21.67
N ASP A 368 -7.50 5.20 22.93
CA ASP A 368 -7.25 4.30 24.06
C ASP A 368 -8.44 4.33 25.00
N ASN A 369 -9.00 3.16 25.34
CA ASN A 369 -10.17 3.00 26.19
C ASN A 369 -11.38 3.88 25.81
N GLY A 370 -11.59 4.11 24.50
CA GLY A 370 -12.71 4.90 23.97
C GLY A 370 -12.48 6.41 24.01
N GLU A 371 -11.30 6.87 24.41
CA GLU A 371 -10.90 8.26 24.40
C GLU A 371 -9.81 8.52 23.34
N GLN A 372 -9.91 9.65 22.66
CA GLN A 372 -8.88 10.05 21.69
C GLN A 372 -7.63 10.54 22.42
N VAL A 373 -6.50 9.89 22.17
CA VAL A 373 -5.17 10.34 22.64
C VAL A 373 -4.76 11.58 21.88
N LYS A 374 -4.64 12.71 22.57
CA LYS A 374 -4.26 13.99 21.96
C LYS A 374 -2.78 13.96 21.55
N MET A 375 -2.52 13.97 20.24
CA MET A 375 -1.19 14.14 19.67
C MET A 375 -0.89 15.63 19.47
N SER A 376 -0.21 16.27 20.41
CA SER A 376 0.12 17.69 20.31
C SER A 376 1.63 17.91 20.24
N LYS A 377 2.12 18.44 19.12
CA LYS A 377 3.52 18.87 18.96
C LYS A 377 3.93 19.94 19.98
N ARG A 378 2.97 20.74 20.47
CA ARG A 378 3.23 21.84 21.42
C ARG A 378 3.38 21.40 22.89
N SER A 379 2.85 20.26 23.27
CA SER A 379 2.90 19.77 24.66
C SER A 379 4.12 18.90 24.97
N GLY A 380 5.03 18.66 24.01
CA GLY A 380 6.21 17.81 24.18
C GLY A 380 5.91 16.30 24.31
N LYS A 381 4.63 15.92 24.35
CA LYS A 381 4.17 14.51 24.42
C LYS A 381 3.39 14.18 23.14
N SER A 382 4.09 13.91 22.05
CA SER A 382 3.48 13.28 20.89
C SER A 382 3.86 11.80 20.90
N TYR A 383 2.86 10.93 20.82
CA TYR A 383 3.07 9.50 20.70
C TYR A 383 3.79 9.22 19.39
N THR A 384 5.01 8.70 19.47
CA THR A 384 5.85 8.43 18.31
C THR A 384 5.50 7.08 17.67
N LEU A 385 5.92 6.90 16.43
CA LEU A 385 5.75 5.61 15.75
C LEU A 385 6.58 4.51 16.42
N ASP A 386 7.77 4.83 16.95
CA ASP A 386 8.60 3.89 17.71
C ASP A 386 7.89 3.39 18.97
N GLU A 387 7.29 4.30 19.75
CA GLU A 387 6.53 3.94 20.95
C GLU A 387 5.36 3.01 20.60
N LEU A 388 4.66 3.27 19.49
CA LEU A 388 3.58 2.41 19.03
C LEU A 388 4.09 1.01 18.65
N ILE A 389 5.21 0.94 17.91
CA ILE A 389 5.82 -0.33 17.50
C ILE A 389 6.30 -1.11 18.72
N ASP A 390 6.94 -0.44 19.67
CA ASP A 390 7.47 -1.09 20.88
C ASP A 390 6.34 -1.60 21.79
N GLU A 391 5.14 -0.98 21.74
CA GLU A 391 3.98 -1.37 22.54
C GLU A 391 3.18 -2.53 21.94
N VAL A 392 2.86 -2.47 20.64
CA VAL A 392 1.94 -3.44 20.01
C VAL A 392 2.59 -4.32 18.96
N GLY A 393 3.84 -4.06 18.59
CA GLY A 393 4.59 -4.79 17.57
C GLY A 393 4.37 -4.26 16.14
N ALA A 394 5.39 -4.44 15.30
CA ALA A 394 5.40 -3.93 13.92
C ALA A 394 4.29 -4.54 13.05
N ASP A 395 4.01 -5.83 13.16
CA ASP A 395 2.98 -6.52 12.38
C ASP A 395 1.59 -5.93 12.64
N VAL A 396 1.28 -5.66 13.91
CA VAL A 396 0.01 -5.05 14.32
C VAL A 396 -0.09 -3.63 13.76
N VAL A 397 0.96 -2.82 13.92
CA VAL A 397 1.02 -1.45 13.40
C VAL A 397 0.79 -1.44 11.89
N ARG A 398 1.51 -2.28 11.13
CA ARG A 398 1.37 -2.37 9.68
C ARG A 398 -0.06 -2.74 9.28
N PHE A 399 -0.61 -3.78 9.87
CA PHE A 399 -1.96 -4.24 9.52
C PHE A 399 -3.02 -3.18 9.78
N PHE A 400 -3.00 -2.55 10.96
CA PHE A 400 -3.97 -1.50 11.31
C PHE A 400 -3.90 -0.33 10.33
N PHE A 401 -2.70 0.07 9.88
CA PHE A 401 -2.54 1.11 8.86
C PHE A 401 -3.07 0.71 7.48
N LEU A 402 -3.12 -0.59 7.17
CA LEU A 402 -3.51 -1.15 5.86
C LEU A 402 -4.95 -1.66 5.82
N MET A 403 -5.63 -1.86 6.95
CA MET A 403 -6.96 -2.49 6.97
C MET A 403 -8.08 -1.61 6.44
N ARG A 404 -7.81 -0.32 6.20
CA ARG A 404 -8.73 0.66 5.63
C ARG A 404 -8.12 1.31 4.41
N GLY A 405 -8.97 1.65 3.44
CA GLY A 405 -8.52 2.38 2.24
C GLY A 405 -7.80 3.68 2.61
N ALA A 406 -6.81 4.06 1.81
CA ALA A 406 -5.97 5.22 2.08
C ALA A 406 -6.80 6.51 2.29
N GLN A 407 -7.84 6.71 1.49
CA GLN A 407 -8.71 7.89 1.53
C GLN A 407 -9.68 7.92 2.74
N THR A 408 -9.71 6.86 3.55
CA THR A 408 -10.54 6.80 4.75
C THR A 408 -9.73 7.23 5.96
N GLN A 409 -10.31 8.09 6.82
CA GLN A 409 -9.71 8.41 8.11
C GLN A 409 -9.51 7.12 8.92
N LEU A 410 -8.37 7.00 9.59
CA LEU A 410 -8.02 5.82 10.36
C LEU A 410 -8.07 6.12 11.86
N GLU A 411 -8.91 5.40 12.57
CA GLU A 411 -8.92 5.32 14.03
C GLU A 411 -8.09 4.10 14.43
N PHE A 412 -6.94 4.34 15.07
CA PHE A 412 -6.07 3.30 15.59
C PHE A 412 -6.45 3.02 17.05
N ASP A 413 -7.10 1.91 17.30
CA ASP A 413 -7.58 1.49 18.61
C ASP A 413 -6.49 0.66 19.32
N LEU A 414 -5.86 1.26 20.35
CA LEU A 414 -4.83 0.61 21.16
C LEU A 414 -5.37 -0.57 21.97
N LEU A 415 -6.62 -0.50 22.42
CA LEU A 415 -7.20 -1.59 23.20
C LEU A 415 -7.28 -2.87 22.37
N ILE A 416 -7.77 -2.76 21.12
CA ILE A 416 -7.83 -3.89 20.19
C ILE A 416 -6.41 -4.30 19.76
N ALA A 417 -5.53 -3.34 19.51
CA ALA A 417 -4.17 -3.60 19.06
C ALA A 417 -3.31 -4.37 20.10
N ARG A 418 -3.57 -4.20 21.39
CA ARG A 418 -2.90 -4.92 22.50
C ARG A 418 -3.41 -6.35 22.71
N GLU A 419 -4.59 -6.69 22.18
CA GLU A 419 -5.16 -8.03 22.35
C GLU A 419 -4.33 -9.09 21.60
N GLN A 420 -4.05 -10.21 22.30
CA GLN A 420 -3.34 -11.37 21.73
C GLN A 420 -4.30 -12.54 21.49
N ASN A 421 -5.43 -12.25 20.87
CA ASN A 421 -6.50 -13.21 20.60
C ASN A 421 -7.24 -12.83 19.29
N ASP A 422 -8.35 -13.52 19.00
CA ASP A 422 -9.15 -13.37 17.78
C ASP A 422 -9.83 -11.99 17.60
N LYS A 423 -9.87 -11.15 18.65
CA LYS A 423 -10.34 -9.77 18.53
C LYS A 423 -9.34 -8.91 17.78
N ASN A 424 -8.04 -9.22 17.89
CA ASN A 424 -7.00 -8.55 17.10
C ASN A 424 -6.95 -9.19 15.71
N PRO A 425 -7.27 -8.44 14.64
CA PRO A 425 -7.37 -9.01 13.30
C PRO A 425 -6.03 -9.57 12.77
N VAL A 426 -4.89 -9.09 13.25
CA VAL A 426 -3.57 -9.63 12.87
C VAL A 426 -3.39 -11.02 13.46
N TYR A 427 -3.65 -11.16 14.74
CA TYR A 427 -3.57 -12.45 15.42
C TYR A 427 -4.53 -13.46 14.79
N TYR A 428 -5.73 -13.03 14.41
CA TYR A 428 -6.71 -13.89 13.73
C TYR A 428 -6.16 -14.45 12.42
N LEU A 429 -5.43 -13.64 11.62
CA LEU A 429 -4.81 -14.09 10.37
C LEU A 429 -3.58 -14.97 10.61
N GLN A 430 -2.68 -14.55 11.50
CA GLN A 430 -1.47 -15.28 11.83
C GLN A 430 -1.78 -16.64 12.46
N TYR A 431 -2.86 -16.71 13.24
CA TYR A 431 -3.33 -17.95 13.86
C TYR A 431 -3.66 -19.03 12.83
N VAL A 432 -4.24 -18.68 11.67
CA VAL A 432 -4.50 -19.66 10.60
C VAL A 432 -3.20 -20.32 10.16
N HIS A 433 -2.16 -19.53 9.89
CA HIS A 433 -0.86 -20.04 9.47
C HIS A 433 -0.23 -20.92 10.56
N ALA A 434 -0.17 -20.43 11.79
CA ALA A 434 0.40 -21.15 12.93
C ALA A 434 -0.34 -22.47 13.22
N ARG A 435 -1.68 -22.47 13.10
CA ARG A 435 -2.51 -23.66 13.31
C ARG A 435 -2.23 -24.74 12.28
N ILE A 436 -2.06 -24.36 11.01
CA ILE A 436 -1.70 -25.31 9.96
C ILE A 436 -0.27 -25.83 10.19
N CYS A 437 0.66 -24.99 10.60
CA CYS A 437 2.00 -25.44 10.99
C CYS A 437 1.95 -26.45 12.14
N SER A 438 1.11 -26.21 13.15
CA SER A 438 0.90 -27.14 14.26
C SER A 438 0.29 -28.46 13.81
N LEU A 439 -0.67 -28.44 12.87
CA LEU A 439 -1.23 -29.65 12.27
C LEU A 439 -0.14 -30.47 11.54
N LEU A 440 0.70 -29.81 10.74
CA LEU A 440 1.79 -30.48 10.02
C LEU A 440 2.81 -31.09 10.97
N LYS A 441 3.13 -30.41 12.07
CA LYS A 441 3.99 -30.93 13.12
C LYS A 441 3.39 -32.17 13.80
N GLN A 442 2.08 -32.19 14.09
CA GLN A 442 1.41 -33.37 14.63
C GLN A 442 1.45 -34.58 13.67
N ILE A 443 1.34 -34.32 12.36
CA ILE A 443 1.45 -35.36 11.32
C ILE A 443 2.86 -35.98 11.35
N GLU A 444 3.89 -35.15 11.45
CA GLU A 444 5.29 -35.59 11.55
C GLU A 444 5.54 -36.38 12.84
N GLU A 445 5.09 -35.90 14.00
CA GLU A 445 5.22 -36.56 15.30
C GLU A 445 4.50 -37.94 15.33
N GLN A 446 3.38 -38.06 14.62
CA GLN A 446 2.66 -39.32 14.47
C GLN A 446 3.22 -40.20 13.35
N GLN A 447 4.29 -39.78 12.68
CA GLN A 447 4.92 -40.49 11.56
C GLN A 447 3.98 -40.84 10.42
N LEU A 448 2.92 -39.98 10.23
CA LEU A 448 1.98 -40.14 9.12
C LEU A 448 2.63 -39.66 7.83
N GLN A 449 2.48 -40.46 6.76
CA GLN A 449 3.02 -40.10 5.44
C GLN A 449 2.05 -39.19 4.69
N ILE A 450 2.51 -38.01 4.30
CA ILE A 450 1.82 -37.15 3.34
C ILE A 450 2.26 -37.61 1.96
N GLN A 451 1.31 -38.06 1.14
CA GLN A 451 1.59 -38.48 -0.23
C GLN A 451 1.58 -37.24 -1.15
N ASP A 452 2.53 -37.16 -2.07
CA ASP A 452 2.63 -36.06 -3.04
C ASP A 452 1.41 -36.01 -3.99
N THR A 453 0.81 -37.18 -4.25
CA THR A 453 -0.41 -37.32 -5.06
C THR A 453 -1.62 -37.47 -4.15
N PHE A 454 -2.71 -36.81 -4.50
CA PHE A 454 -3.98 -36.90 -3.78
C PHE A 454 -5.15 -36.79 -4.75
N ASP A 455 -6.30 -37.28 -4.33
CA ASP A 455 -7.56 -37.18 -5.09
C ASP A 455 -8.39 -36.02 -4.55
N ALA A 456 -8.37 -34.88 -5.26
CA ALA A 456 -9.15 -33.70 -4.89
C ALA A 456 -10.67 -33.96 -4.98
N SER A 457 -11.14 -34.95 -5.74
CA SER A 457 -12.56 -35.26 -5.88
C SER A 457 -13.23 -35.76 -4.60
N LEU A 458 -12.41 -36.14 -3.60
CA LEU A 458 -12.87 -36.51 -2.26
C LEU A 458 -13.30 -35.31 -1.42
N LEU A 459 -12.93 -34.08 -1.80
CA LEU A 459 -13.30 -32.83 -1.14
C LEU A 459 -14.68 -32.39 -1.63
N ILE A 460 -15.73 -32.91 -1.00
CA ILE A 460 -17.13 -32.68 -1.41
C ILE A 460 -17.97 -31.89 -0.40
N HIS A 461 -17.43 -31.69 0.82
CA HIS A 461 -18.13 -30.92 1.83
C HIS A 461 -18.22 -29.43 1.43
N SER A 462 -19.33 -28.78 1.74
CA SER A 462 -19.55 -27.38 1.36
C SER A 462 -18.48 -26.44 1.88
N SER A 463 -17.96 -26.65 3.09
CA SER A 463 -16.86 -25.86 3.67
C SER A 463 -15.53 -26.07 2.93
N GLU A 464 -15.26 -27.28 2.40
CA GLU A 464 -14.09 -27.58 1.57
C GLU A 464 -14.16 -26.82 0.22
N LEU A 465 -15.28 -26.96 -0.49
CA LEU A 465 -15.50 -26.32 -1.78
C LEU A 465 -15.53 -24.79 -1.65
N ASN A 466 -16.14 -24.26 -0.58
CA ASN A 466 -16.14 -22.83 -0.29
C ASN A 466 -14.73 -22.30 -0.08
N LEU A 467 -13.89 -22.98 0.72
CA LEU A 467 -12.50 -22.59 0.95
C LEU A 467 -11.72 -22.59 -0.38
N ILE A 468 -11.81 -23.66 -1.17
CA ILE A 468 -11.15 -23.73 -2.50
C ILE A 468 -11.61 -22.57 -3.37
N SER A 469 -12.91 -22.31 -3.46
CA SER A 469 -13.49 -21.20 -4.25
C SER A 469 -12.91 -19.84 -3.86
N ILE A 470 -12.71 -19.59 -2.56
CA ILE A 470 -12.10 -18.33 -2.08
C ILE A 470 -10.62 -18.29 -2.47
N LEU A 471 -9.88 -19.38 -2.29
CA LEU A 471 -8.46 -19.45 -2.63
C LEU A 471 -8.19 -19.17 -4.10
N THR A 472 -9.09 -19.59 -5.03
CA THR A 472 -8.93 -19.34 -6.48
C THR A 472 -8.87 -17.86 -6.86
N ARG A 473 -9.33 -16.95 -5.99
CA ARG A 473 -9.42 -15.51 -6.26
C ARG A 473 -8.12 -14.76 -5.99
N PHE A 474 -7.14 -15.38 -5.37
CA PHE A 474 -5.95 -14.68 -4.88
C PHE A 474 -5.22 -13.90 -5.98
N GLU A 475 -4.97 -14.53 -7.15
CA GLU A 475 -4.32 -13.86 -8.28
C GLU A 475 -5.11 -12.64 -8.78
N GLU A 476 -6.43 -12.76 -8.90
CA GLU A 476 -7.29 -11.65 -9.30
C GLU A 476 -7.26 -10.51 -8.29
N VAL A 477 -7.31 -10.84 -7.00
CA VAL A 477 -7.25 -9.84 -5.92
C VAL A 477 -5.91 -9.10 -5.93
N THR A 478 -4.79 -9.80 -6.11
CA THR A 478 -3.46 -9.16 -6.18
C THR A 478 -3.34 -8.25 -7.39
N ILE A 479 -3.81 -8.67 -8.56
CA ILE A 479 -3.83 -7.85 -9.79
C ILE A 479 -4.67 -6.58 -9.58
N ARG A 480 -5.88 -6.71 -9.04
CA ARG A 480 -6.77 -5.57 -8.78
C ARG A 480 -6.20 -4.62 -7.73
N ALA A 481 -5.64 -5.16 -6.65
CA ALA A 481 -5.00 -4.35 -5.61
C ALA A 481 -3.81 -3.56 -6.15
N ALA A 482 -2.98 -4.17 -7.00
CA ALA A 482 -1.87 -3.48 -7.67
C ALA A 482 -2.34 -2.42 -8.67
N HIS A 483 -3.33 -2.75 -9.51
CA HIS A 483 -3.87 -1.83 -10.52
C HIS A 483 -4.51 -0.60 -9.90
N ASN A 484 -5.27 -0.78 -8.81
CA ASN A 484 -5.98 0.30 -8.13
C ASN A 484 -5.11 1.01 -7.08
N LEU A 485 -3.93 0.46 -6.74
CA LEU A 485 -3.08 0.91 -5.63
C LEU A 485 -3.83 0.83 -4.29
N GLU A 486 -4.54 -0.27 -4.04
CA GLU A 486 -5.43 -0.49 -2.90
C GLU A 486 -4.96 -1.67 -2.02
N PRO A 487 -3.97 -1.46 -1.13
CA PRO A 487 -3.44 -2.50 -0.24
C PRO A 487 -4.48 -3.18 0.65
N GLN A 488 -5.53 -2.45 1.06
CA GLN A 488 -6.59 -2.97 1.93
C GLN A 488 -7.32 -4.17 1.32
N MET A 489 -7.35 -4.30 -0.01
CA MET A 489 -7.97 -5.46 -0.68
C MET A 489 -7.33 -6.78 -0.27
N ILE A 490 -6.02 -6.78 0.00
CA ILE A 490 -5.31 -7.98 0.47
C ILE A 490 -5.72 -8.32 1.90
N SER A 491 -5.78 -7.34 2.80
CA SER A 491 -6.19 -7.56 4.20
C SER A 491 -7.64 -8.06 4.31
N GLU A 492 -8.55 -7.52 3.48
CA GLU A 492 -9.94 -7.95 3.38
C GLU A 492 -10.04 -9.40 2.88
N TYR A 493 -9.30 -9.71 1.81
CA TYR A 493 -9.27 -11.05 1.25
C TYR A 493 -8.72 -12.09 2.23
N LEU A 494 -7.62 -11.79 2.93
CA LEU A 494 -7.06 -12.71 3.92
C LEU A 494 -8.03 -12.99 5.08
N ARG A 495 -8.86 -12.02 5.46
CA ARG A 495 -9.93 -12.24 6.46
C ARG A 495 -11.00 -13.20 5.95
N GLU A 496 -11.37 -13.11 4.66
CA GLU A 496 -12.28 -14.09 4.04
C GLU A 496 -11.68 -15.51 4.06
N VAL A 497 -10.39 -15.63 3.67
CA VAL A 497 -9.67 -16.92 3.71
C VAL A 497 -9.63 -17.48 5.13
N ALA A 498 -9.31 -16.66 6.12
CA ALA A 498 -9.25 -17.08 7.50
C ALA A 498 -10.61 -17.59 8.01
N SER A 499 -11.70 -16.85 7.73
CA SER A 499 -13.06 -17.25 8.08
C SER A 499 -13.45 -18.59 7.44
N ALA A 500 -13.17 -18.76 6.16
CA ALA A 500 -13.45 -20.00 5.44
C ALA A 500 -12.62 -21.18 5.96
N PHE A 501 -11.34 -20.95 6.28
CA PHE A 501 -10.49 -21.96 6.89
C PHE A 501 -11.01 -22.41 8.25
N HIS A 502 -11.45 -21.49 9.10
CA HIS A 502 -12.03 -21.86 10.39
C HIS A 502 -13.29 -22.71 10.24
N SER A 503 -14.17 -22.39 9.28
CA SER A 503 -15.33 -23.25 8.97
C SER A 503 -14.90 -24.64 8.49
N PHE A 504 -13.97 -24.70 7.54
CA PHE A 504 -13.41 -25.98 7.07
C PHE A 504 -12.79 -26.80 8.21
N TYR A 505 -11.96 -26.18 9.04
CA TYR A 505 -11.27 -26.87 10.14
C TYR A 505 -12.23 -27.37 11.23
N HIS A 506 -13.34 -26.65 11.46
CA HIS A 506 -14.39 -27.04 12.39
C HIS A 506 -15.24 -28.18 11.85
N ASP A 507 -15.70 -28.06 10.60
CA ASP A 507 -16.67 -28.98 10.00
C ASP A 507 -16.04 -30.28 9.48
N CYS A 508 -14.76 -30.20 9.07
CA CYS A 508 -14.07 -31.27 8.36
C CYS A 508 -12.89 -31.78 9.20
N ARG A 509 -13.10 -32.88 9.90
CA ARG A 509 -12.00 -33.55 10.63
C ARG A 509 -10.89 -33.97 9.66
N ILE A 510 -9.63 -33.65 9.95
CA ILE A 510 -8.48 -33.99 9.11
C ILE A 510 -7.82 -35.29 9.58
N LEU A 511 -7.29 -35.31 10.81
CA LEU A 511 -6.61 -36.48 11.36
C LEU A 511 -7.58 -37.58 11.77
N GLY A 512 -7.17 -38.84 11.57
CA GLY A 512 -7.96 -40.03 11.92
C GLY A 512 -9.10 -40.32 10.95
N MET A 513 -9.07 -39.73 9.76
CA MET A 513 -9.95 -40.07 8.64
C MET A 513 -9.30 -41.17 7.76
N GLU A 514 -10.05 -41.67 6.78
CA GLU A 514 -9.52 -42.55 5.74
C GLU A 514 -8.34 -41.86 5.04
N SER A 515 -7.29 -42.61 4.74
CA SER A 515 -5.97 -42.08 4.32
C SER A 515 -6.06 -41.15 3.10
N SER A 516 -6.86 -41.48 2.11
CA SER A 516 -7.02 -40.70 0.88
C SER A 516 -7.69 -39.35 1.13
N LEU A 517 -8.77 -39.35 1.92
CA LEU A 517 -9.47 -38.13 2.31
C LEU A 517 -8.62 -37.27 3.23
N MET A 518 -7.92 -37.88 4.20
CA MET A 518 -6.99 -37.20 5.08
C MET A 518 -5.93 -36.48 4.26
N ASN A 519 -5.33 -37.15 3.28
CA ASN A 519 -4.30 -36.58 2.43
C ASN A 519 -4.84 -35.40 1.58
N ALA A 520 -6.02 -35.51 1.01
CA ALA A 520 -6.67 -34.43 0.27
C ALA A 520 -6.91 -33.17 1.16
N ARG A 521 -7.40 -33.37 2.40
CA ARG A 521 -7.62 -32.28 3.37
C ARG A 521 -6.31 -31.64 3.84
N ILE A 522 -5.24 -32.41 3.99
CA ILE A 522 -3.90 -31.89 4.32
C ILE A 522 -3.41 -30.96 3.20
N HIS A 523 -3.56 -31.37 1.94
CA HIS A 523 -3.17 -30.54 0.79
C HIS A 523 -3.97 -29.24 0.71
N LEU A 524 -5.26 -29.26 1.03
CA LEU A 524 -6.09 -28.05 1.12
C LEU A 524 -5.58 -27.11 2.25
N ALA A 525 -5.22 -27.67 3.41
CA ALA A 525 -4.63 -26.90 4.49
C ALA A 525 -3.26 -26.30 4.10
N ILE A 526 -2.37 -27.07 3.44
CA ILE A 526 -1.09 -26.58 2.93
C ILE A 526 -1.27 -25.43 1.93
N LEU A 527 -2.21 -25.58 0.98
CA LEU A 527 -2.53 -24.51 0.05
C LEU A 527 -3.02 -23.25 0.76
N THR A 528 -3.89 -23.41 1.75
CA THR A 528 -4.36 -22.27 2.57
C THR A 528 -3.20 -21.59 3.29
N LYS A 529 -2.27 -22.36 3.89
CA LYS A 529 -1.05 -21.83 4.50
C LYS A 529 -0.24 -21.00 3.50
N THR A 530 -0.07 -21.51 2.29
CA THR A 530 0.67 -20.82 1.22
C THR A 530 0.02 -19.48 0.85
N VAL A 531 -1.29 -19.44 0.66
CA VAL A 531 -2.02 -18.21 0.34
C VAL A 531 -1.95 -17.20 1.49
N MET A 532 -2.11 -17.67 2.74
CA MET A 532 -1.97 -16.81 3.92
C MET A 532 -0.56 -16.21 4.01
N SER A 533 0.49 -17.03 3.85
CA SER A 533 1.88 -16.57 3.88
C SER A 533 2.18 -15.58 2.75
N ASN A 534 1.73 -15.86 1.52
CA ASN A 534 1.93 -14.97 0.39
C ASN A 534 1.23 -13.62 0.60
N GLY A 535 -0.02 -13.63 1.07
CA GLY A 535 -0.75 -12.40 1.34
C GLY A 535 -0.15 -11.58 2.49
N LEU A 536 0.27 -12.23 3.58
CA LEU A 536 0.98 -11.57 4.68
C LEU A 536 2.33 -10.99 4.21
N THR A 537 3.05 -11.70 3.34
CA THR A 537 4.29 -11.19 2.72
C THR A 537 4.04 -9.92 1.91
N ILE A 538 2.97 -9.86 1.10
CA ILE A 538 2.60 -8.64 0.38
C ILE A 538 2.36 -7.48 1.34
N LEU A 539 1.68 -7.73 2.46
CA LEU A 539 1.43 -6.72 3.49
C LEU A 539 2.69 -6.36 4.31
N GLY A 540 3.80 -7.08 4.14
CA GLY A 540 5.02 -6.93 4.94
C GLY A 540 4.85 -7.38 6.40
N ILE A 541 3.97 -8.36 6.63
CA ILE A 541 3.62 -8.93 7.93
C ILE A 541 4.17 -10.34 8.03
N SER A 542 4.66 -10.72 9.21
CA SER A 542 5.21 -12.05 9.43
C SER A 542 4.13 -13.15 9.41
N SER A 543 4.53 -14.36 9.04
CA SER A 543 3.71 -15.58 9.12
C SER A 543 4.33 -16.55 10.13
N PRO A 544 4.05 -16.41 11.44
CA PRO A 544 4.66 -17.22 12.49
C PRO A 544 4.26 -18.69 12.37
N THR A 545 5.15 -19.60 12.75
CA THR A 545 4.89 -21.05 12.75
C THR A 545 4.25 -21.53 14.05
N SER A 546 4.23 -20.68 15.08
CA SER A 546 3.62 -20.94 16.40
C SER A 546 3.13 -19.63 17.00
N MET A 547 2.08 -19.68 17.76
CA MET A 547 1.51 -18.56 18.53
C MET A 547 1.09 -19.06 19.91
#